data_e33d0b45a1b94f1ca8b51885ee089573
#
_entry.id   e33d0b45a1b94f1ca8b51885ee089573
#
_cell.length_a   1.000
_cell.length_b   1.000
_cell.length_c   1.000
_cell.angle_alpha   90.00
_cell.angle_beta   90.00
_cell.angle_gamma   90.00
#
_symmetry.space_group_name_H-M   'P 1'
#
loop_
_entity.id
_entity.type
_entity.pdbx_description
1 polymer ?
#
loop_
_entity_poly.entity_id
_entity_poly.type
_entity_poly.pdbx_seq_one_letter_code
_entity_poly.pdbx_strand_id
1 'polypeptide(L)' 'MDIKTKYNIGEAVWFLDDYRAQCCKITGVDVQVLGASKPFVQYRFCVFPPVKEEHVFKSKEELIKYISK' A
#
# COMPACT_ATOMS: atom_id res chain seq x y z
N MET A 1 -6.88 -17.58 11.75
CA MET A 1 -7.23 -16.15 11.63
C MET A 1 -6.99 -15.69 10.18
N ASP A 2 -8.03 -15.22 9.55
CA ASP A 2 -7.90 -14.74 8.18
C ASP A 2 -7.47 -13.28 8.18
N ILE A 3 -6.30 -13.03 7.63
CA ILE A 3 -5.80 -11.66 7.48
C ILE A 3 -6.21 -11.18 6.10
N LYS A 4 -7.08 -10.18 6.06
CA LYS A 4 -7.53 -9.61 4.80
C LYS A 4 -6.72 -8.36 4.49
N THR A 5 -6.20 -8.29 3.27
CA THR A 5 -5.53 -7.10 2.79
C THR A 5 -6.53 -6.24 2.02
N LYS A 6 -6.32 -4.93 2.02
CA LYS A 6 -7.23 -4.00 1.34
C LYS A 6 -7.18 -4.14 -0.17
N TYR A 7 -6.02 -4.52 -0.70
CA TYR A 7 -5.79 -4.56 -2.14
C TYR A 7 -5.23 -5.91 -2.54
N ASN A 8 -5.42 -6.28 -3.79
CA ASN A 8 -4.98 -7.56 -4.33
C ASN A 8 -3.81 -7.40 -5.29
N ILE A 9 -3.06 -8.50 -5.48
CA ILE A 9 -2.00 -8.54 -6.47
C ILE A 9 -2.60 -8.27 -7.85
N GLY A 10 -1.96 -7.39 -8.61
CA GLY A 10 -2.44 -6.98 -9.93
C GLY A 10 -3.33 -5.75 -9.91
N GLU A 11 -3.75 -5.32 -8.73
CA GLU A 11 -4.56 -4.12 -8.59
C GLU A 11 -3.68 -2.88 -8.66
N ALA A 12 -4.12 -1.86 -9.41
CA ALA A 12 -3.39 -0.60 -9.50
C ALA A 12 -3.76 0.28 -8.31
N VAL A 13 -2.75 0.81 -7.64
CA VAL A 13 -2.96 1.66 -6.47
C VAL A 13 -2.08 2.91 -6.58
N TRP A 14 -2.38 3.90 -5.75
CA TRP A 14 -1.64 5.16 -5.72
C TRP A 14 -0.89 5.29 -4.40
N PHE A 15 0.31 5.84 -4.49
CA PHE A 15 1.13 6.11 -3.30
C PHE A 15 2.06 7.28 -3.58
N LEU A 16 2.66 7.82 -2.54
CA LEU A 16 3.59 8.92 -2.66
C LEU A 16 5.01 8.39 -2.70
N ASP A 17 5.75 8.70 -3.76
CA ASP A 17 7.15 8.35 -3.92
C ASP A 17 7.92 9.61 -4.24
N ASP A 18 8.91 9.93 -3.40
CA ASP A 18 9.74 11.14 -3.56
C ASP A 18 8.88 12.39 -3.77
N TYR A 19 7.84 12.54 -2.93
CA TYR A 19 6.89 13.66 -2.96
C TYR A 19 6.06 13.75 -4.24
N ARG A 20 5.97 12.66 -4.99
CA ARG A 20 5.18 12.59 -6.21
C ARG A 20 4.16 11.46 -6.12
N ALA A 21 2.96 11.72 -6.60
CA ALA A 21 1.94 10.70 -6.68
C ALA A 21 2.28 9.71 -7.79
N GLN A 22 2.38 8.43 -7.44
CA GLN A 22 2.69 7.37 -8.39
C GLN A 22 1.58 6.33 -8.39
N CYS A 23 1.32 5.76 -9.54
CA CYS A 23 0.37 4.69 -9.70
C CYS A 23 1.11 3.45 -10.20
N CYS A 24 0.92 2.32 -9.54
CA CYS A 24 1.58 1.09 -9.94
C CYS A 24 0.75 -0.11 -9.54
N LYS A 25 0.90 -1.20 -10.28
CA LYS A 25 0.24 -2.45 -9.95
C LYS A 25 1.01 -3.18 -8.87
N ILE A 26 0.26 -3.78 -7.94
CA ILE A 26 0.83 -4.57 -6.86
C ILE A 26 1.36 -5.87 -7.43
N THR A 27 2.63 -6.20 -7.16
CA THR A 27 3.25 -7.44 -7.62
C THR A 27 3.38 -8.46 -6.49
N GLY A 28 3.24 -8.03 -5.24
CA GLY A 28 3.31 -8.93 -4.11
C GLY A 28 2.75 -8.29 -2.86
N VAL A 29 2.37 -9.12 -1.89
CA VAL A 29 1.85 -8.66 -0.61
C VAL A 29 2.62 -9.37 0.49
N ASP A 30 3.20 -8.61 1.40
CA ASP A 30 3.89 -9.14 2.57
C ASP A 30 3.03 -8.88 3.80
N VAL A 31 2.76 -9.94 4.55
CA VAL A 31 2.01 -9.84 5.79
C VAL A 31 2.86 -10.41 6.91
N GLN A 32 3.10 -9.62 7.96
CA GLN A 32 3.85 -10.06 9.12
C GLN A 32 3.00 -9.91 10.37
N VAL A 33 3.00 -10.94 11.20
CA VAL A 33 2.31 -10.91 12.49
C VAL A 33 3.38 -11.05 13.56
N LEU A 34 3.55 -10.01 14.37
CA LEU A 34 4.55 -9.99 15.44
C LEU A 34 3.85 -10.04 16.79
N GLY A 35 3.78 -11.23 17.37
CA GLY A 35 3.19 -11.43 18.70
C GLY A 35 1.73 -10.99 18.73
N ALA A 36 1.37 -10.19 19.74
CA ALA A 36 0.01 -9.70 19.91
C ALA A 36 -0.26 -8.38 19.17
N SER A 37 0.72 -7.89 18.44
CA SER A 37 0.59 -6.65 17.69
C SER A 37 -0.30 -6.82 16.47
N LYS A 38 -0.78 -5.70 15.94
CA LYS A 38 -1.55 -5.71 14.70
C LYS A 38 -0.72 -6.26 13.55
N PRO A 39 -1.32 -6.99 12.61
CA PRO A 39 -0.59 -7.45 11.44
C PRO A 39 -0.03 -6.27 10.65
N PHE A 40 1.20 -6.43 10.19
CA PHE A 40 1.84 -5.45 9.34
C PHE A 40 1.65 -5.89 7.89
N VAL A 41 1.03 -5.04 7.08
CA VAL A 41 0.80 -5.33 5.67
C VAL A 41 1.58 -4.34 4.82
N GLN A 42 2.31 -4.87 3.85
CA GLN A 42 3.14 -4.09 2.96
C GLN A 42 2.97 -4.62 1.55
N TYR A 43 2.85 -3.71 0.58
CA TYR A 43 2.70 -4.07 -0.82
C TYR A 43 4.02 -3.89 -1.56
N ARG A 44 4.34 -4.85 -2.42
CA ARG A 44 5.53 -4.78 -3.24
C ARG A 44 5.19 -4.37 -4.66
N PHE A 45 6.08 -3.61 -5.26
CA PHE A 45 5.92 -3.10 -6.61
C PHE A 45 7.13 -3.47 -7.44
N CYS A 46 6.98 -3.51 -8.76
CA CYS A 46 8.03 -3.92 -9.67
C CYS A 46 9.24 -2.96 -9.67
N VAL A 47 8.95 -1.66 -9.72
CA VAL A 47 9.98 -0.63 -9.87
C VAL A 47 10.11 0.30 -8.66
N PHE A 48 9.32 0.11 -7.63
CA PHE A 48 9.34 0.94 -6.43
C PHE A 48 9.64 0.09 -5.20
N PRO A 49 10.18 0.71 -4.15
CA PRO A 49 10.35 0.00 -2.88
C PRO A 49 8.98 -0.34 -2.27
N PRO A 50 8.94 -1.33 -1.37
CA PRO A 50 7.68 -1.70 -0.73
C PRO A 50 7.05 -0.55 0.04
N VAL A 51 5.72 -0.48 0.01
CA VAL A 51 4.95 0.59 0.66
C VAL A 51 3.96 -0.02 1.64
N LYS A 52 3.87 0.55 2.83
CA LYS A 52 2.93 0.09 3.86
C LYS A 52 1.49 0.34 3.42
N GLU A 53 0.59 -0.54 3.85
CA GLU A 53 -0.82 -0.44 3.49
C GLU A 53 -1.43 0.92 3.84
N GLU A 54 -1.04 1.51 4.95
CA GLU A 54 -1.55 2.82 5.37
C GLU A 54 -1.13 3.96 4.45
N HIS A 55 -0.12 3.74 3.61
CA HIS A 55 0.39 4.75 2.67
C HIS A 55 -0.04 4.49 1.24
N VAL A 56 -0.92 3.52 1.02
CA VAL A 56 -1.41 3.14 -0.30
C VAL A 56 -2.88 3.53 -0.41
N PHE A 57 -3.26 4.11 -1.54
CA PHE A 57 -4.60 4.64 -1.76
C PHE A 57 -5.22 4.09 -3.04
N LYS A 58 -6.53 3.98 -3.03
CA LYS A 58 -7.28 3.43 -4.16
C LYS A 58 -7.29 4.37 -5.36
N SER A 59 -7.25 5.67 -5.10
CA SER A 59 -7.31 6.67 -6.16
C SER A 59 -6.36 7.83 -5.86
N LYS A 60 -6.04 8.58 -6.92
CA LYS A 60 -5.22 9.77 -6.78
C LYS A 60 -5.90 10.81 -5.88
N GLU A 61 -7.22 10.89 -5.96
CA GLU A 61 -7.98 11.83 -5.15
C GLU A 61 -7.85 11.55 -3.66
N GLU A 62 -7.88 10.28 -3.27
CA GLU A 62 -7.70 9.90 -1.88
C GLU A 62 -6.29 10.22 -1.39
N LEU A 63 -5.29 10.00 -2.24
CA LEU A 63 -3.91 10.34 -1.92
C LEU A 63 -3.75 11.84 -1.72
N ILE A 64 -4.35 12.65 -2.59
CA ILE A 64 -4.29 14.11 -2.50
C ILE A 64 -4.97 14.59 -1.22
N LYS A 65 -6.09 14.01 -0.87
CA LYS A 65 -6.78 14.32 0.39
C LYS A 65 -5.89 14.07 1.60
N TYR A 66 -5.19 12.97 1.58
CA TYR A 66 -4.28 12.61 2.66
C TYR A 66 -3.13 13.63 2.79
N ILE A 67 -2.56 14.04 1.67
CA ILE A 67 -1.45 15.00 1.64
C ILE A 67 -1.90 16.39 2.06
N SER A 68 -3.15 16.75 1.74
CA SER A 68 -3.68 18.09 1.98
C SER A 68 -4.11 18.37 3.42
N LYS A 69 -3.96 17.40 4.30
CA LYS A 69 -4.30 17.60 5.71
C LYS A 69 -3.28 18.46 6.44
#